data_1e9753aab5d2e51fd060f4f59fc5dc4d
#
_entry.id   1e9753aab5d2e51fd060f4f59fc5dc4d
#
_cell.length_a   1.000
_cell.length_b   1.000
_cell.length_c   1.000
_cell.angle_alpha   90.00
_cell.angle_beta   90.00
_cell.angle_gamma   90.00
#
_symmetry.space_group_name_H-M   'P 1'
#
loop_
_entity.id
_entity.type
_entity.pdbx_description
1 polymer ?
#
loop_
_entity_poly.entity_id
_entity_poly.type
_entity_poly.pdbx_seq_one_letter_code
_entity_poly.pdbx_strand_id
1 'polypeptide(L)'
;GAKHVILRYPDLYRRHQVAWGPYTNYITQDIRRIMNYRNWSKIVTNNPDGEYGHQHHKKTDELVTAVSHENAEHYDKLYYFEKFYTQDAIPEGLAKLPSDVAQKKHALIFKNYFDRGAIRMYEYFNDYENWVKATDWQ
;
A
#
# COMPACT_ATOMS: atom_id res chain seq x y z
N GLY A 1 -5.48 -15.97 10.87
CA GLY A 1 -5.21 -15.57 9.49
C GLY A 1 -5.79 -14.20 9.20
N ALA A 2 -5.28 -13.54 8.15
CA ALA A 2 -5.78 -12.25 7.72
C ALA A 2 -7.19 -12.40 7.10
N LYS A 3 -8.04 -11.41 7.33
CA LYS A 3 -9.28 -11.23 6.58
C LYS A 3 -9.01 -10.28 5.42
N HIS A 4 -9.71 -10.46 4.30
CA HIS A 4 -9.58 -9.57 3.16
C HIS A 4 -10.96 -9.11 2.67
N VAL A 5 -10.99 -7.92 2.09
CA VAL A 5 -12.13 -7.37 1.36
C VAL A 5 -11.63 -6.93 -0.01
N ILE A 6 -12.32 -7.30 -1.06
CA ILE A 6 -12.02 -6.87 -2.42
C ILE A 6 -13.08 -5.87 -2.85
N LEU A 7 -12.67 -4.64 -3.07
CA LEU A 7 -13.51 -3.61 -3.66
C LEU A 7 -13.48 -3.76 -5.18
N ARG A 8 -14.66 -3.80 -5.82
CA ARG A 8 -14.79 -4.11 -7.25
C ARG A 8 -14.69 -2.87 -8.13
N TYR A 9 -13.72 -2.00 -7.87
CA TYR A 9 -13.45 -0.86 -8.74
C TYR A 9 -12.55 -1.29 -9.90
N PRO A 10 -12.77 -0.75 -11.12
CA PRO A 10 -11.98 -1.16 -12.26
C PRO A 10 -10.55 -0.65 -12.14
N ASP A 11 -9.58 -1.51 -12.40
CA ASP A 11 -8.16 -1.18 -12.50
C ASP A 11 -7.77 -0.96 -13.97
N LEU A 12 -7.94 -1.98 -14.80
CA LEU A 12 -7.60 -1.95 -16.22
C LEU A 12 -8.83 -2.21 -17.09
N TYR A 13 -8.96 -1.43 -18.17
CA TYR A 13 -9.86 -1.72 -19.26
C TYR A 13 -9.09 -1.72 -20.59
N ARG A 14 -9.11 -2.84 -21.32
CA ARG A 14 -8.37 -3.00 -22.58
C ARG A 14 -6.89 -2.63 -22.47
N ARG A 15 -6.22 -3.02 -21.38
CA ARG A 15 -4.81 -2.71 -21.04
C ARG A 15 -4.52 -1.23 -20.71
N HIS A 16 -5.55 -0.39 -20.58
CA HIS A 16 -5.40 0.99 -20.14
C HIS A 16 -5.91 1.14 -18.71
N GLN A 17 -5.18 1.89 -17.92
CA GLN A 17 -5.59 2.20 -16.56
C GLN A 17 -6.88 3.03 -16.57
N VAL A 18 -7.85 2.62 -15.76
CA VAL A 18 -9.14 3.31 -15.65
C VAL A 18 -9.03 4.45 -14.65
N ALA A 19 -9.38 5.66 -15.05
CA ALA A 19 -9.42 6.78 -14.13
C ALA A 19 -10.52 6.59 -13.07
N TRP A 20 -10.19 6.77 -11.79
CA TRP A 20 -11.12 6.62 -10.68
C TRP A 20 -11.95 7.87 -10.35
N GLY A 21 -11.82 8.95 -11.13
CA GLY A 21 -12.63 10.16 -10.93
C GLY A 21 -14.13 9.88 -10.72
N PRO A 22 -14.80 9.13 -11.62
CA PRO A 22 -16.22 8.81 -11.47
C PRO A 22 -16.55 7.94 -10.25
N TYR A 23 -15.59 7.20 -9.72
CA TYR A 23 -15.75 6.27 -8.60
C TYR A 23 -15.30 6.86 -7.26
N THR A 24 -14.69 8.03 -7.25
CA THR A 24 -14.06 8.64 -6.05
C THR A 24 -15.00 8.63 -4.86
N ASN A 25 -16.23 9.08 -5.01
CA ASN A 25 -17.19 9.14 -3.90
C ASN A 25 -17.54 7.75 -3.33
N TYR A 26 -17.66 6.74 -4.19
CA TYR A 26 -17.95 5.37 -3.75
C TYR A 26 -16.76 4.77 -3.01
N ILE A 27 -15.54 4.94 -3.57
CA ILE A 27 -14.30 4.47 -2.94
C ILE A 27 -14.14 5.13 -1.57
N THR A 28 -14.32 6.44 -1.48
CA THR A 28 -14.24 7.19 -0.21
C THR A 28 -15.22 6.66 0.83
N GLN A 29 -16.47 6.36 0.43
CA GLN A 29 -17.46 5.79 1.34
C GLN A 29 -17.06 4.39 1.83
N ASP A 30 -16.51 3.55 0.96
CA ASP A 30 -16.08 2.21 1.34
C ASP A 30 -14.85 2.26 2.25
N ILE A 31 -13.88 3.15 1.98
CA ILE A 31 -12.75 3.40 2.88
C ILE A 31 -13.26 3.84 4.26
N ARG A 32 -14.18 4.80 4.31
CA ARG A 32 -14.76 5.28 5.57
C ARG A 32 -15.47 4.16 6.35
N ARG A 33 -16.19 3.27 5.68
CA ARG A 33 -16.82 2.10 6.30
C ARG A 33 -15.77 1.14 6.87
N ILE A 34 -14.69 0.88 6.14
CA ILE A 34 -13.61 0.02 6.58
C ILE A 34 -12.90 0.63 7.79
N MET A 35 -12.57 1.91 7.74
CA MET A 35 -11.87 2.60 8.84
C MET A 35 -12.71 2.67 10.11
N ASN A 36 -14.03 2.82 9.98
CA ASN A 36 -14.96 2.86 11.12
C ASN A 36 -15.45 1.47 11.58
N TYR A 37 -15.07 0.39 10.88
CA TYR A 37 -15.54 -0.97 11.22
C TYR A 37 -15.09 -1.42 12.61
N ARG A 38 -13.92 -0.97 13.05
CA ARG A 38 -13.36 -1.29 14.38
C ARG A 38 -12.30 -0.26 14.77
N ASN A 39 -11.92 -0.27 16.04
CA ASN A 39 -10.75 0.50 16.46
C ASN A 39 -9.46 -0.23 15.97
N TRP A 40 -8.85 0.29 14.92
CA TRP A 40 -7.61 -0.22 14.36
C TRP A 40 -6.43 0.24 15.20
N SER A 41 -5.46 -0.65 15.44
CA SER A 41 -4.20 -0.27 16.08
C SER A 41 -3.24 0.44 15.12
N LYS A 42 -3.37 0.16 13.82
CA LYS A 42 -2.58 0.75 12.74
C LYS A 42 -3.38 0.68 11.45
N ILE A 43 -3.27 1.72 10.65
CA ILE A 43 -3.79 1.81 9.27
C ILE A 43 -2.58 2.00 8.37
N VAL A 44 -2.41 1.17 7.37
CA VAL A 44 -1.29 1.26 6.42
C VAL A 44 -1.84 1.40 5.02
N THR A 45 -1.32 2.35 4.27
CA THR A 45 -1.72 2.61 2.88
C THR A 45 -0.50 2.87 1.98
N ASN A 46 -0.74 3.02 0.69
CA ASN A 46 0.24 3.50 -0.25
C ASN A 46 0.79 4.86 0.19
N ASN A 47 1.97 5.22 -0.30
CA ASN A 47 2.53 6.53 -0.02
C ASN A 47 2.12 7.58 -1.07
N PRO A 48 2.30 8.88 -0.81
CA PRO A 48 1.93 9.97 -1.73
C PRO A 48 2.61 9.89 -3.10
N ASP A 49 3.80 9.28 -3.18
CA ASP A 49 4.54 9.08 -4.43
C ASP A 49 3.99 7.88 -5.24
N GLY A 50 3.14 7.04 -4.63
CA GLY A 50 2.59 5.82 -5.23
C GLY A 50 3.66 4.75 -5.43
N GLU A 51 4.61 4.63 -4.51
CA GLU A 51 5.82 3.80 -4.51
C GLU A 51 6.71 4.10 -5.73
N TYR A 52 6.36 3.59 -6.88
CA TYR A 52 7.04 3.81 -8.16
C TYR A 52 6.25 4.71 -9.13
N GLY A 53 5.35 5.55 -8.61
CA GLY A 53 4.56 6.50 -9.40
C GLY A 53 3.22 5.98 -9.91
N HIS A 54 2.74 4.80 -9.41
CA HIS A 54 1.50 4.19 -9.87
C HIS A 54 0.28 5.05 -9.51
N GLN A 55 -0.53 5.40 -10.50
CA GLN A 55 -1.63 6.37 -10.32
C GLN A 55 -2.70 5.91 -9.33
N HIS A 56 -3.06 4.60 -9.33
CA HIS A 56 -4.04 4.09 -8.37
C HIS A 56 -3.48 4.02 -6.96
N HIS A 57 -2.16 3.82 -6.78
CA HIS A 57 -1.52 3.90 -5.47
C HIS A 57 -1.60 5.32 -4.93
N LYS A 58 -1.25 6.33 -5.75
CA LYS A 58 -1.40 7.75 -5.39
C LYS A 58 -2.84 8.11 -5.03
N LYS A 59 -3.81 7.62 -5.85
CA LYS A 59 -5.22 7.87 -5.58
C LYS A 59 -5.71 7.15 -4.32
N THR A 60 -5.20 5.96 -4.03
CA THR A 60 -5.52 5.25 -2.79
C THR A 60 -5.00 6.02 -1.58
N ASP A 61 -3.75 6.47 -1.63
CA ASP A 61 -3.18 7.32 -0.59
C ASP A 61 -4.03 8.57 -0.36
N GLU A 62 -4.29 9.35 -1.42
CA GLU A 62 -5.10 10.57 -1.37
C GLU A 62 -6.44 10.33 -0.63
N LEU A 63 -7.15 9.26 -0.99
CA LEU A 63 -8.47 8.99 -0.43
C LEU A 63 -8.40 8.45 1.00
N VAL A 64 -7.44 7.58 1.32
CA VAL A 64 -7.27 7.07 2.68
C VAL A 64 -6.83 8.19 3.61
N THR A 65 -5.89 9.02 3.19
CA THR A 65 -5.42 10.17 3.96
C THR A 65 -6.54 11.18 4.21
N ALA A 66 -7.33 11.51 3.17
CA ALA A 66 -8.47 12.40 3.32
C ALA A 66 -9.51 11.88 4.33
N VAL A 67 -9.85 10.58 4.26
CA VAL A 67 -10.77 9.96 5.22
C VAL A 67 -10.16 9.90 6.63
N SER A 68 -8.84 9.70 6.76
CA SER A 68 -8.16 9.71 8.06
C SER A 68 -8.28 11.04 8.76
N HIS A 69 -8.21 12.15 8.04
CA HIS A 69 -8.37 13.49 8.60
C HIS A 69 -9.78 13.79 9.14
N GLU A 70 -10.79 13.00 8.77
CA GLU A 70 -12.13 13.12 9.34
C GLU A 70 -12.18 12.70 10.82
N ASN A 71 -11.18 11.91 11.28
CA ASN A 71 -11.07 11.44 12.66
C ASN A 71 -9.60 11.44 13.09
N ALA A 72 -9.27 12.29 14.08
CA ALA A 72 -7.90 12.43 14.57
C ALA A 72 -7.27 11.11 15.03
N GLU A 73 -8.05 10.18 15.60
CA GLU A 73 -7.55 8.86 15.99
C GLU A 73 -7.12 8.01 14.78
N HIS A 74 -7.78 8.16 13.63
CA HIS A 74 -7.38 7.46 12.41
C HIS A 74 -6.08 8.03 11.85
N TYR A 75 -5.97 9.36 11.79
CA TYR A 75 -4.77 10.00 11.27
C TYR A 75 -3.55 9.74 12.14
N ASP A 76 -3.69 9.71 13.44
CA ASP A 76 -2.60 9.36 14.37
C ASP A 76 -2.08 7.93 14.19
N LYS A 77 -2.92 7.03 13.67
CA LYS A 77 -2.59 5.62 13.39
C LYS A 77 -2.24 5.34 11.93
N LEU A 78 -2.18 6.39 11.07
CA LEU A 78 -1.90 6.25 9.66
C LEU A 78 -0.41 6.13 9.39
N TYR A 79 -0.06 5.15 8.56
CA TYR A 79 1.28 4.89 8.08
C TYR A 79 1.26 4.71 6.57
N TYR A 80 2.31 5.20 5.92
CA TYR A 80 2.59 5.00 4.50
C TYR A 80 3.64 3.92 4.30
N PHE A 81 3.57 3.18 3.20
CA PHE A 81 4.73 2.44 2.72
C PHE A 81 5.86 3.43 2.47
N GLU A 82 7.09 3.07 2.91
CA GLU A 82 8.25 3.90 2.68
C GLU A 82 8.59 3.99 1.18
N LYS A 83 9.46 4.94 0.84
CA LYS A 83 9.95 5.13 -0.54
C LYS A 83 10.46 3.82 -1.12
N PHE A 84 10.11 3.59 -2.35
CA PHE A 84 10.64 2.50 -3.15
C PHE A 84 11.97 2.93 -3.77
N TYR A 85 13.00 2.11 -3.61
CA TYR A 85 14.32 2.37 -4.16
C TYR A 85 14.63 1.38 -5.27
N THR A 86 15.37 1.83 -6.29
CA THR A 86 16.01 0.92 -7.25
C THR A 86 17.13 0.15 -6.57
N GLN A 87 17.52 -1.00 -7.12
CA GLN A 87 18.48 -1.91 -6.47
C GLN A 87 19.83 -1.23 -6.13
N ASP A 88 20.26 -0.32 -6.97
CA ASP A 88 21.50 0.45 -6.85
C ASP A 88 21.38 1.70 -5.96
N ALA A 89 20.16 2.06 -5.57
CA ALA A 89 19.86 3.25 -4.78
C ALA A 89 19.35 2.94 -3.36
N ILE A 90 19.33 1.66 -2.96
CA ILE A 90 18.92 1.28 -1.60
C ILE A 90 19.88 1.92 -0.59
N PRO A 91 19.38 2.74 0.37
CA PRO A 91 20.24 3.37 1.36
C PRO A 91 20.98 2.33 2.19
N GLU A 92 22.26 2.60 2.45
CA GLU A 92 23.03 1.82 3.40
C GLU A 92 22.39 1.92 4.79
N GLY A 93 22.12 0.76 5.41
CA GLY A 93 21.47 0.70 6.73
C GLY A 93 19.93 0.71 6.69
N LEU A 94 19.30 0.70 5.51
CA LEU A 94 17.84 0.47 5.44
C LEU A 94 17.50 -0.84 6.14
N ALA A 95 16.55 -0.78 7.09
CA ALA A 95 16.20 -1.93 7.91
C ALA A 95 15.57 -3.05 7.09
N LYS A 96 16.13 -4.25 7.22
CA LYS A 96 15.57 -5.46 6.62
C LYS A 96 14.57 -6.12 7.56
N LEU A 97 13.63 -6.85 6.97
CA LEU A 97 12.77 -7.76 7.71
C LEU A 97 13.61 -8.81 8.44
N PRO A 98 13.17 -9.29 9.62
CA PRO A 98 13.73 -10.49 10.22
C PRO A 98 13.74 -11.66 9.23
N SER A 99 14.80 -12.45 9.23
CA SER A 99 15.04 -13.48 8.20
C SER A 99 13.91 -14.49 8.06
N ASP A 100 13.28 -14.88 9.17
CA ASP A 100 12.13 -15.80 9.19
C ASP A 100 10.87 -15.16 8.57
N VAL A 101 10.68 -13.85 8.73
CA VAL A 101 9.58 -13.08 8.13
C VAL A 101 9.83 -12.92 6.64
N ALA A 102 11.04 -12.55 6.23
CA ALA A 102 11.42 -12.44 4.83
C ALA A 102 11.23 -13.77 4.09
N GLN A 103 11.69 -14.88 4.64
CA GLN A 103 11.50 -16.22 4.08
C GLN A 103 10.02 -16.58 3.89
N LYS A 104 9.17 -16.31 4.89
CA LYS A 104 7.71 -16.52 4.78
C LYS A 104 7.09 -15.65 3.70
N LYS A 105 7.48 -14.38 3.62
CA LYS A 105 7.02 -13.43 2.59
C LYS A 105 7.38 -13.94 1.19
N HIS A 106 8.63 -14.31 0.96
CA HIS A 106 9.11 -14.88 -0.30
C HIS A 106 8.33 -16.15 -0.70
N ALA A 107 8.15 -17.08 0.24
CA ALA A 107 7.41 -18.32 0.00
C ALA A 107 5.95 -18.05 -0.38
N LEU A 108 5.29 -17.08 0.28
CA LEU A 108 3.91 -16.71 0.00
C LEU A 108 3.77 -16.00 -1.35
N ILE A 109 4.68 -15.10 -1.69
CA ILE A 109 4.73 -14.43 -2.98
C ILE A 109 4.91 -15.48 -4.09
N PHE A 110 5.89 -16.36 -3.94
CA PHE A 110 6.17 -17.42 -4.91
C PHE A 110 4.98 -18.36 -5.13
N LYS A 111 4.25 -18.70 -4.07
CA LYS A 111 3.10 -19.61 -4.11
C LYS A 111 1.87 -18.99 -4.77
N ASN A 112 1.60 -17.69 -4.53
CA ASN A 112 0.31 -17.10 -4.81
C ASN A 112 0.28 -16.26 -6.09
N TYR A 113 1.43 -15.86 -6.64
CA TYR A 113 1.49 -15.05 -7.84
C TYR A 113 1.98 -15.85 -9.04
N PHE A 114 1.07 -16.10 -9.99
CA PHE A 114 1.37 -16.84 -11.22
C PHE A 114 2.20 -16.01 -12.21
N ASP A 115 1.87 -14.75 -12.36
CA ASP A 115 2.63 -13.82 -13.19
C ASP A 115 3.78 -13.24 -12.37
N ARG A 116 4.92 -13.88 -12.51
CA ARG A 116 6.15 -13.48 -11.83
C ARG A 116 6.87 -12.31 -12.50
N GLY A 117 6.39 -11.84 -13.67
CA GLY A 117 7.06 -10.79 -14.42
C GLY A 117 7.17 -9.50 -13.63
N ALA A 118 6.04 -8.97 -13.16
CA ALA A 118 6.01 -7.76 -12.36
C ALA A 118 6.69 -7.93 -10.98
N ILE A 119 6.54 -9.14 -10.38
CA ILE A 119 7.10 -9.43 -9.06
C ILE A 119 8.62 -9.58 -9.11
N ARG A 120 9.17 -10.18 -10.18
CA ARG A 120 10.62 -10.31 -10.34
C ARG A 120 11.34 -8.97 -10.44
N MET A 121 10.69 -7.98 -11.04
CA MET A 121 11.27 -6.64 -11.12
C MET A 121 11.59 -6.04 -9.76
N TYR A 122 10.87 -6.45 -8.72
CA TYR A 122 10.97 -5.89 -7.37
C TYR A 122 11.40 -6.91 -6.32
N GLU A 123 11.83 -8.11 -6.74
CA GLU A 123 12.21 -9.21 -5.84
C GLU A 123 13.31 -8.81 -4.87
N TYR A 124 14.27 -8.01 -5.31
CA TYR A 124 15.36 -7.48 -4.49
C TYR A 124 14.88 -6.60 -3.32
N PHE A 125 13.68 -6.01 -3.43
CA PHE A 125 13.11 -5.14 -2.40
C PHE A 125 12.19 -5.90 -1.43
N ASN A 126 11.91 -7.17 -1.66
CA ASN A 126 11.02 -7.97 -0.81
C ASN A 126 11.56 -8.20 0.61
N ASP A 127 12.88 -8.05 0.82
CA ASP A 127 13.48 -8.13 2.15
C ASP A 127 13.21 -6.88 3.01
N TYR A 128 12.66 -5.83 2.42
CA TYR A 128 12.35 -4.59 3.09
C TYR A 128 10.84 -4.42 3.20
N GLU A 129 10.41 -3.89 4.34
CA GLU A 129 9.03 -3.48 4.56
C GLU A 129 9.01 -2.43 5.66
N ASN A 130 9.20 -1.19 5.25
CA ASN A 130 9.26 -0.07 6.15
C ASN A 130 7.98 0.75 6.02
N TRP A 131 7.50 1.25 7.16
CA TRP A 131 6.33 2.10 7.23
C TRP A 131 6.70 3.39 7.94
N VAL A 132 6.36 4.51 7.34
CA VAL A 132 6.58 5.85 7.90
C VAL A 132 5.24 6.37 8.39
N LYS A 133 5.21 6.96 9.59
CA LYS A 133 3.99 7.59 10.09
C LYS A 133 3.60 8.74 9.15
N ALA A 134 2.31 8.90 8.85
CA ALA A 134 1.87 9.93 7.92
C ALA A 134 2.30 11.35 8.32
N THR A 135 2.38 11.60 9.64
CA THR A 135 2.90 12.87 10.20
C THR A 135 4.37 13.12 9.92
N ASP A 136 5.14 12.09 9.64
CA ASP A 136 6.60 12.13 9.50
C ASP A 136 7.04 12.02 8.02
N TRP A 137 6.09 11.91 7.11
CA TRP A 137 6.35 11.86 5.67
C TRP A 137 6.87 13.20 5.15
N GLN A 138 8.03 13.17 4.46
CA GLN A 138 8.71 14.32 3.86
C GLN A 138 8.90 14.17 2.36
#